data_42a70a75d0e243460808a0349d89c25d
#
_entry.id   42a70a75d0e243460808a0349d89c25d
#
_cell.length_a   1.000
_cell.length_b   1.000
_cell.length_c   1.000
_cell.angle_alpha   90.00
_cell.angle_beta   90.00
_cell.angle_gamma   90.00
#
_symmetry.space_group_name_H-M   'P 1'
#
loop_
_entity.id
_entity.type
_entity.pdbx_description
1 polymer ?
#
loop_
_entity_poly.entity_id
_entity_poly.type
_entity_poly.pdbx_seq_one_letter_code
_entity_poly.pdbx_strand_id
1 'polypeptide(L)'
;MKECKVFLKPKKEESLLRFHPWVFSGAIQTIEGEPEEGDLVEVYGTNGRFLGIGHYQIGSIAVRILSFKPVTIDAAFWEERIRIAYTLRQALGLAGVENNNTYRLVHGEGDNLPGLVIDMYAHTAVMQAHSVGMHYARHQIADALKAVLGDSLQNIYYKSEATLPYKANLGSEDGYLYGGEVEDIALENGLKFCVDWQKGQKTGFFVDQRENRSLLERYAKDRSVLNLSLIHI
;
A
#
# COMPACT_ATOMS: atom_id res chain seq x y z
N MET A 1 4.00 16.47 -18.63
CA MET A 1 4.92 15.97 -17.56
C MET A 1 6.33 16.15 -18.05
N LYS A 2 7.27 16.59 -17.19
CA LYS A 2 8.71 16.58 -17.52
C LYS A 2 9.12 15.13 -17.75
N GLU A 3 9.75 14.83 -18.91
CA GLU A 3 10.38 13.52 -19.11
C GLU A 3 11.65 13.46 -18.26
N CYS A 4 11.58 12.75 -17.12
CA CYS A 4 12.75 12.51 -16.28
C CYS A 4 13.20 11.06 -16.43
N LYS A 5 14.51 10.86 -16.61
CA LYS A 5 15.12 9.55 -16.85
C LYS A 5 16.27 9.30 -15.88
N VAL A 6 16.30 8.09 -15.35
CA VAL A 6 17.34 7.60 -14.44
C VAL A 6 18.13 6.51 -15.13
N PHE A 7 19.43 6.68 -15.23
CA PHE A 7 20.34 5.70 -15.83
C PHE A 7 21.15 5.00 -14.74
N LEU A 8 21.18 3.68 -14.79
CA LEU A 8 21.90 2.88 -13.81
C LEU A 8 23.37 2.67 -14.18
N LYS A 9 24.20 2.49 -13.17
CA LYS A 9 25.60 2.07 -13.32
C LYS A 9 25.67 0.65 -13.91
N PRO A 10 26.77 0.30 -14.61
CA PRO A 10 26.98 -1.06 -15.08
C PRO A 10 26.81 -2.10 -13.98
N LYS A 11 26.12 -3.20 -14.30
CA LYS A 11 25.84 -4.34 -13.40
C LYS A 11 24.94 -4.01 -12.21
N LYS A 12 24.29 -2.83 -12.18
CA LYS A 12 23.31 -2.47 -11.12
C LYS A 12 21.85 -2.70 -11.53
N GLU A 13 21.61 -3.15 -12.75
CA GLU A 13 20.29 -3.51 -13.28
C GLU A 13 19.79 -4.91 -12.85
N GLU A 14 20.65 -5.77 -12.28
CA GLU A 14 20.31 -7.16 -11.98
C GLU A 14 19.09 -7.32 -11.06
N SER A 15 18.92 -6.44 -10.09
CA SER A 15 17.77 -6.46 -9.17
C SER A 15 16.45 -6.20 -9.93
N LEU A 16 16.46 -5.21 -10.85
CA LEU A 16 15.28 -4.89 -11.66
C LEU A 16 14.97 -5.99 -12.68
N LEU A 17 15.99 -6.63 -13.23
CA LEU A 17 15.82 -7.79 -14.12
C LEU A 17 15.21 -9.01 -13.42
N ARG A 18 15.30 -9.06 -12.10
CA ARG A 18 14.62 -10.04 -11.23
C ARG A 18 13.31 -9.51 -10.66
N PHE A 19 12.77 -8.41 -11.21
CA PHE A 19 11.53 -7.75 -10.77
C PHE A 19 11.55 -7.22 -9.34
N HIS A 20 12.73 -6.90 -8.79
CA HIS A 20 12.81 -6.21 -7.51
C HIS A 20 12.44 -4.73 -7.70
N PRO A 21 11.45 -4.16 -6.98
CA PRO A 21 10.87 -2.87 -7.32
C PRO A 21 11.67 -1.66 -6.81
N TRP A 22 12.86 -1.84 -6.22
CA TRP A 22 13.63 -0.73 -5.66
C TRP A 22 14.90 -0.45 -6.44
N VAL A 23 15.09 0.84 -6.76
CA VAL A 23 16.36 1.39 -7.26
C VAL A 23 17.01 2.14 -6.11
N PHE A 24 18.15 1.66 -5.66
CA PHE A 24 18.93 2.34 -4.63
C PHE A 24 19.73 3.50 -5.22
N SER A 25 19.87 4.61 -4.46
CA SER A 25 20.60 5.80 -4.90
C SER A 25 22.04 5.49 -5.35
N GLY A 26 22.70 4.56 -4.68
CA GLY A 26 24.05 4.11 -5.06
C GLY A 26 24.14 3.38 -6.41
N ALA A 27 23.01 2.93 -6.98
CA ALA A 27 22.94 2.29 -8.28
C ALA A 27 22.82 3.29 -9.44
N ILE A 28 22.46 4.54 -9.16
CA ILE A 28 22.23 5.57 -10.19
C ILE A 28 23.55 6.12 -10.67
N GLN A 29 23.71 6.21 -11.99
CA GLN A 29 24.84 6.86 -12.66
C GLN A 29 24.53 8.32 -12.97
N THR A 30 23.41 8.58 -13.65
CA THR A 30 22.98 9.92 -14.04
C THR A 30 21.45 10.02 -13.97
N ILE A 31 20.97 11.25 -13.79
CA ILE A 31 19.56 11.60 -13.91
C ILE A 31 19.45 12.67 -14.98
N GLU A 32 18.62 12.45 -15.98
CA GLU A 32 18.24 13.44 -16.98
C GLU A 32 16.92 14.08 -16.57
N GLY A 33 16.84 15.38 -16.68
CA GLY A 33 15.78 16.20 -16.10
C GLY A 33 16.06 16.53 -14.63
N GLU A 34 15.12 17.20 -14.00
CA GLU A 34 15.17 17.60 -12.59
C GLU A 34 13.91 17.08 -11.91
N PRO A 35 13.87 15.76 -11.54
CA PRO A 35 12.71 15.22 -10.87
C PRO A 35 12.60 15.74 -9.44
N GLU A 36 11.41 16.09 -9.03
CA GLU A 36 11.03 16.37 -7.65
C GLU A 36 10.57 15.08 -6.97
N GLU A 37 10.53 15.07 -5.63
CA GLU A 37 10.04 13.92 -4.89
C GLU A 37 8.59 13.61 -5.26
N GLY A 38 8.33 12.36 -5.60
CA GLY A 38 7.03 11.88 -6.05
C GLY A 38 6.82 11.89 -7.56
N ASP A 39 7.70 12.54 -8.32
CA ASP A 39 7.63 12.53 -9.78
C ASP A 39 7.81 11.12 -10.36
N LEU A 40 7.15 10.89 -11.49
CA LEU A 40 7.36 9.68 -12.29
C LEU A 40 8.67 9.80 -13.09
N VAL A 41 9.50 8.78 -12.98
CA VAL A 41 10.74 8.67 -13.74
C VAL A 41 10.83 7.32 -14.44
N GLU A 42 11.39 7.31 -15.64
CA GLU A 42 11.75 6.09 -16.34
C GLU A 42 13.18 5.67 -15.97
N VAL A 43 13.40 4.37 -15.78
CA VAL A 43 14.69 3.80 -15.41
C VAL A 43 15.26 3.02 -16.57
N TYR A 44 16.53 3.27 -16.89
CA TYR A 44 17.26 2.67 -17.98
C TYR A 44 18.57 2.03 -17.52
N GLY A 45 18.91 0.91 -18.17
CA GLY A 45 20.23 0.30 -18.06
C GLY A 45 21.28 1.03 -18.93
N THR A 46 22.55 0.64 -18.79
CA THR A 46 23.70 1.24 -19.51
C THR A 46 23.62 1.14 -21.03
N ASN A 47 22.90 0.18 -21.55
CA ASN A 47 22.69 -0.03 -22.99
C ASN A 47 21.44 0.69 -23.54
N GLY A 48 20.83 1.60 -22.77
CA GLY A 48 19.59 2.28 -23.13
C GLY A 48 18.33 1.39 -23.05
N ARG A 49 18.43 0.20 -22.46
CA ARG A 49 17.27 -0.68 -22.24
C ARG A 49 16.38 -0.10 -21.16
N PHE A 50 15.09 0.05 -21.45
CA PHE A 50 14.08 0.38 -20.45
C PHE A 50 13.99 -0.73 -19.39
N LEU A 51 13.98 -0.37 -18.12
CA LEU A 51 13.91 -1.31 -16.99
C LEU A 51 12.65 -1.13 -16.15
N GLY A 52 12.04 0.04 -16.16
CA GLY A 52 10.80 0.31 -15.44
C GLY A 52 10.46 1.79 -15.35
N ILE A 53 9.25 2.06 -14.86
CA ILE A 53 8.76 3.39 -14.52
C ILE A 53 8.30 3.38 -13.06
N GLY A 54 8.58 4.44 -12.31
CA GLY A 54 8.21 4.52 -10.90
C GLY A 54 8.36 5.90 -10.31
N HIS A 55 8.07 6.02 -9.01
CA HIS A 55 8.18 7.28 -8.27
C HIS A 55 9.61 7.53 -7.79
N TYR A 56 10.11 8.73 -8.08
CA TYR A 56 11.38 9.22 -7.55
C TYR A 56 11.21 9.71 -6.10
N GLN A 57 12.26 9.49 -5.30
CA GLN A 57 12.32 9.98 -3.91
C GLN A 57 13.77 10.21 -3.48
N ILE A 58 14.02 11.28 -2.75
CA ILE A 58 15.32 11.55 -2.16
C ILE A 58 15.55 10.61 -0.97
N GLY A 59 16.59 9.77 -1.03
CA GLY A 59 16.89 8.81 0.03
C GLY A 59 17.67 7.60 -0.48
N SER A 60 17.75 6.56 0.35
CA SER A 60 18.44 5.32 -0.01
C SER A 60 17.72 4.55 -1.12
N ILE A 61 16.39 4.51 -1.10
CA ILE A 61 15.57 3.97 -2.18
C ILE A 61 15.14 5.16 -3.03
N ALA A 62 15.86 5.37 -4.13
CA ALA A 62 15.68 6.55 -4.98
C ALA A 62 14.54 6.40 -6.00
N VAL A 63 14.21 5.18 -6.44
CA VAL A 63 13.02 4.95 -7.27
C VAL A 63 12.29 3.70 -6.78
N ARG A 64 10.96 3.81 -6.70
CA ARG A 64 10.06 2.68 -6.47
C ARG A 64 9.31 2.37 -7.76
N ILE A 65 9.63 1.23 -8.37
CA ILE A 65 9.10 0.81 -9.67
C ILE A 65 7.63 0.41 -9.52
N LEU A 66 6.77 1.02 -10.31
CA LEU A 66 5.35 0.72 -10.44
C LEU A 66 5.08 -0.27 -11.58
N SER A 67 5.89 -0.18 -12.65
CA SER A 67 5.78 -1.10 -13.78
C SER A 67 7.15 -1.36 -14.40
N PHE A 68 7.39 -2.64 -14.74
CA PHE A 68 8.57 -3.09 -15.50
C PHE A 68 8.33 -3.07 -17.02
N LYS A 69 7.15 -2.60 -17.44
CA LYS A 69 6.79 -2.39 -18.84
C LYS A 69 6.49 -0.92 -19.07
N PRO A 70 6.73 -0.41 -20.28
CA PRO A 70 6.31 0.93 -20.64
C PRO A 70 4.78 1.04 -20.55
N VAL A 71 4.28 1.86 -19.64
CA VAL A 71 2.86 2.12 -19.42
C VAL A 71 2.64 3.56 -18.99
N THR A 72 1.47 4.10 -19.25
CA THR A 72 1.04 5.37 -18.66
C THR A 72 0.51 5.11 -17.26
N ILE A 73 0.97 5.87 -16.28
CA ILE A 73 0.46 5.81 -14.91
C ILE A 73 -0.70 6.80 -14.81
N ASP A 74 -1.89 6.32 -15.14
CA ASP A 74 -3.15 7.07 -15.17
C ASP A 74 -4.23 6.38 -14.33
N ALA A 75 -5.47 6.82 -14.42
CA ALA A 75 -6.59 6.24 -13.69
C ALA A 75 -6.77 4.74 -14.00
N ALA A 76 -6.63 4.35 -15.27
CA ALA A 76 -6.79 2.95 -15.69
C ALA A 76 -5.69 2.07 -15.10
N PHE A 77 -4.47 2.59 -14.97
CA PHE A 77 -3.37 1.87 -14.28
C PHE A 77 -3.73 1.60 -12.82
N TRP A 78 -4.20 2.60 -12.08
CA TRP A 78 -4.55 2.42 -10.67
C TRP A 78 -5.72 1.45 -10.49
N GLU A 79 -6.76 1.57 -11.31
CA GLU A 79 -7.89 0.64 -11.29
C GLU A 79 -7.46 -0.80 -11.55
N GLU A 80 -6.61 -1.03 -12.54
CA GLU A 80 -6.10 -2.37 -12.86
C GLU A 80 -5.31 -2.96 -11.69
N ARG A 81 -4.43 -2.16 -11.05
CA ARG A 81 -3.64 -2.60 -9.89
C ARG A 81 -4.53 -2.97 -8.70
N ILE A 82 -5.50 -2.13 -8.38
CA ILE A 82 -6.46 -2.41 -7.29
C ILE A 82 -7.32 -3.63 -7.63
N ARG A 83 -7.76 -3.77 -8.88
CA ARG A 83 -8.54 -4.94 -9.33
C ARG A 83 -7.76 -6.25 -9.19
N ILE A 84 -6.49 -6.28 -9.59
CA ILE A 84 -5.63 -7.44 -9.43
C ILE A 84 -5.49 -7.81 -7.96
N ALA A 85 -5.22 -6.84 -7.10
CA ALA A 85 -5.10 -7.06 -5.66
C ALA A 85 -6.41 -7.59 -5.06
N TYR A 86 -7.55 -7.02 -5.41
CA TYR A 86 -8.87 -7.45 -4.93
C TYR A 86 -9.21 -8.88 -5.40
N THR A 87 -8.99 -9.17 -6.68
CA THR A 87 -9.21 -10.52 -7.25
C THR A 87 -8.38 -11.58 -6.53
N LEU A 88 -7.13 -11.26 -6.18
CA LEU A 88 -6.30 -12.17 -5.39
C LEU A 88 -6.93 -12.43 -4.01
N ARG A 89 -7.45 -11.40 -3.32
CA ARG A 89 -8.10 -11.55 -2.01
C ARG A 89 -9.39 -12.35 -2.09
N GLN A 90 -10.14 -12.21 -3.18
CA GLN A 90 -11.31 -13.07 -3.45
C GLN A 90 -10.91 -14.53 -3.65
N ALA A 91 -9.88 -14.78 -4.48
CA ALA A 91 -9.37 -16.13 -4.72
C ALA A 91 -8.83 -16.81 -3.45
N LEU A 92 -8.30 -16.04 -2.50
CA LEU A 92 -7.85 -16.51 -1.19
C LEU A 92 -8.97 -16.66 -0.16
N GLY A 93 -10.24 -16.35 -0.50
CA GLY A 93 -11.36 -16.39 0.43
C GLY A 93 -11.30 -15.33 1.55
N LEU A 94 -10.59 -14.22 1.29
CA LEU A 94 -10.46 -13.10 2.23
C LEU A 94 -11.47 -12.00 1.96
N ALA A 95 -11.88 -11.82 0.72
CA ALA A 95 -12.85 -10.82 0.28
C ALA A 95 -14.07 -11.48 -0.37
N GLY A 96 -15.23 -10.83 -0.27
CA GLY A 96 -16.47 -11.32 -0.88
C GLY A 96 -17.07 -12.55 -0.21
N VAL A 97 -16.74 -12.82 1.05
CA VAL A 97 -17.26 -13.94 1.84
C VAL A 97 -18.03 -13.42 3.06
N GLU A 98 -19.08 -14.14 3.46
CA GLU A 98 -20.05 -13.69 4.46
C GLU A 98 -19.45 -13.48 5.86
N ASN A 99 -18.53 -14.33 6.26
CA ASN A 99 -17.95 -14.33 7.61
C ASN A 99 -16.62 -13.57 7.73
N ASN A 100 -16.24 -12.83 6.68
CA ASN A 100 -15.00 -12.05 6.67
C ASN A 100 -15.10 -10.79 5.81
N ASN A 101 -14.86 -9.65 6.44
CA ASN A 101 -14.78 -8.34 5.78
C ASN A 101 -13.57 -7.53 6.25
N THR A 102 -12.61 -8.22 6.90
CA THR A 102 -11.40 -7.62 7.48
C THR A 102 -10.16 -8.28 6.86
N TYR A 103 -9.42 -7.55 6.03
CA TYR A 103 -8.26 -8.09 5.33
C TYR A 103 -7.37 -6.98 4.77
N ARG A 104 -6.10 -7.31 4.51
CA ARG A 104 -5.19 -6.45 3.75
C ARG A 104 -5.50 -6.53 2.27
N LEU A 105 -6.03 -5.44 1.71
CA LEU A 105 -6.31 -5.33 0.28
C LEU A 105 -5.03 -5.11 -0.54
N VAL A 106 -4.15 -4.19 -0.08
CA VAL A 106 -2.88 -3.89 -0.75
C VAL A 106 -1.73 -4.03 0.23
N HIS A 107 -0.71 -4.79 -0.17
CA HIS A 107 0.50 -5.04 0.61
C HIS A 107 1.76 -4.57 -0.14
N GLY A 108 1.84 -3.30 -0.43
CA GLY A 108 3.06 -2.67 -0.97
C GLY A 108 3.66 -3.40 -2.17
N GLU A 109 4.89 -3.79 -2.02
CA GLU A 109 5.69 -4.48 -3.02
C GLU A 109 5.06 -5.81 -3.48
N GLY A 110 4.37 -6.50 -2.58
CA GLY A 110 3.70 -7.78 -2.88
C GLY A 110 2.57 -7.65 -3.90
N ASP A 111 1.96 -6.48 -3.99
CA ASP A 111 0.90 -6.16 -4.96
C ASP A 111 1.38 -5.24 -6.09
N ASN A 112 2.70 -5.06 -6.26
CA ASN A 112 3.32 -4.15 -7.22
C ASN A 112 2.89 -2.68 -7.04
N LEU A 113 2.60 -2.29 -5.80
CA LEU A 113 2.29 -0.92 -5.38
C LEU A 113 3.22 -0.48 -4.24
N PRO A 114 4.55 -0.43 -4.48
CA PRO A 114 5.56 -0.24 -3.44
C PRO A 114 5.31 1.05 -2.66
N GLY A 115 5.24 0.91 -1.34
CA GLY A 115 4.97 2.03 -0.44
C GLY A 115 3.49 2.35 -0.25
N LEU A 116 2.56 1.46 -0.63
CA LEU A 116 1.13 1.59 -0.36
C LEU A 116 0.62 0.42 0.47
N VAL A 117 -0.09 0.70 1.54
CA VAL A 117 -0.82 -0.29 2.34
C VAL A 117 -2.28 0.11 2.40
N ILE A 118 -3.18 -0.85 2.16
CA ILE A 118 -4.62 -0.64 2.30
C ILE A 118 -5.21 -1.83 3.04
N ASP A 119 -5.84 -1.58 4.17
CA ASP A 119 -6.60 -2.57 4.93
C ASP A 119 -8.09 -2.26 4.85
N MET A 120 -8.90 -3.31 4.69
CA MET A 120 -10.35 -3.24 4.68
C MET A 120 -10.92 -3.63 6.03
N TYR A 121 -11.84 -2.81 6.53
CA TYR A 121 -12.64 -3.04 7.75
C TYR A 121 -14.10 -2.79 7.38
N ALA A 122 -14.84 -3.87 7.20
CA ALA A 122 -16.21 -3.82 6.68
C ALA A 122 -16.29 -3.00 5.37
N HIS A 123 -16.90 -1.82 5.40
CA HIS A 123 -17.08 -0.93 4.24
C HIS A 123 -16.07 0.22 4.21
N THR A 124 -15.06 0.19 5.09
CA THR A 124 -14.04 1.23 5.20
C THR A 124 -12.68 0.72 4.75
N ALA A 125 -12.06 1.43 3.81
CA ALA A 125 -10.66 1.23 3.43
C ALA A 125 -9.78 2.20 4.22
N VAL A 126 -8.79 1.68 4.95
CA VAL A 126 -7.76 2.50 5.63
C VAL A 126 -6.49 2.45 4.80
N MET A 127 -6.11 3.60 4.25
CA MET A 127 -4.98 3.75 3.34
C MET A 127 -3.78 4.38 4.05
N GLN A 128 -2.62 3.77 3.90
CA GLN A 128 -1.33 4.32 4.34
C GLN A 128 -0.36 4.46 3.16
N ALA A 129 0.18 5.66 2.97
CA ALA A 129 1.31 5.90 2.09
C ALA A 129 2.61 5.91 2.91
N HIS A 130 3.62 5.21 2.41
CA HIS A 130 4.96 5.13 2.96
C HIS A 130 6.00 5.79 2.04
N SER A 131 5.55 6.47 0.99
CA SER A 131 6.38 7.20 0.05
C SER A 131 5.68 8.45 -0.46
N VAL A 132 6.47 9.45 -0.88
CA VAL A 132 5.96 10.73 -1.39
C VAL A 132 5.09 10.52 -2.63
N GLY A 133 5.50 9.66 -3.56
CA GLY A 133 4.73 9.39 -4.76
C GLY A 133 3.36 8.77 -4.48
N MET A 134 3.27 7.84 -3.52
CA MET A 134 1.97 7.27 -3.11
C MET A 134 1.10 8.30 -2.37
N HIS A 135 1.72 9.21 -1.61
CA HIS A 135 0.99 10.32 -1.01
C HIS A 135 0.34 11.22 -2.07
N TYR A 136 1.09 11.59 -3.12
CA TYR A 136 0.54 12.42 -4.20
C TYR A 136 -0.52 11.70 -5.04
N ALA A 137 -0.38 10.39 -5.23
CA ALA A 137 -1.35 9.57 -5.95
C ALA A 137 -2.61 9.21 -5.13
N ARG A 138 -2.70 9.56 -3.83
CA ARG A 138 -3.76 9.10 -2.93
C ARG A 138 -5.19 9.32 -3.43
N HIS A 139 -5.46 10.43 -4.10
CA HIS A 139 -6.79 10.72 -4.64
C HIS A 139 -7.12 9.84 -5.86
N GLN A 140 -6.15 9.63 -6.76
CA GLN A 140 -6.31 8.72 -7.90
C GLN A 140 -6.52 7.27 -7.43
N ILE A 141 -5.80 6.86 -6.38
CA ILE A 141 -5.96 5.54 -5.75
C ILE A 141 -7.33 5.44 -5.07
N ALA A 142 -7.81 6.49 -4.40
CA ALA A 142 -9.13 6.52 -3.80
C ALA A 142 -10.24 6.40 -4.87
N ASP A 143 -10.09 7.06 -6.01
CA ASP A 143 -11.04 6.94 -7.12
C ASP A 143 -11.01 5.52 -7.72
N ALA A 144 -9.83 4.91 -7.86
CA ALA A 144 -9.69 3.53 -8.29
C ALA A 144 -10.33 2.53 -7.31
N LEU A 145 -10.21 2.74 -6.01
CA LEU A 145 -10.88 1.93 -4.98
C LEU A 145 -12.41 1.99 -5.14
N LYS A 146 -12.96 3.19 -5.33
CA LYS A 146 -14.40 3.37 -5.57
C LYS A 146 -14.87 2.67 -6.85
N ALA A 147 -14.11 2.80 -7.93
CA ALA A 147 -14.42 2.17 -9.21
C ALA A 147 -14.40 0.63 -9.14
N VAL A 148 -13.46 0.05 -8.37
CA VAL A 148 -13.28 -1.40 -8.29
C VAL A 148 -14.20 -2.05 -7.25
N LEU A 149 -14.37 -1.44 -6.09
CA LEU A 149 -15.14 -2.00 -4.96
C LEU A 149 -16.63 -1.63 -5.00
N GLY A 150 -16.99 -0.55 -5.70
CA GLY A 150 -18.38 -0.11 -5.86
C GLY A 150 -19.10 0.07 -4.52
N ASP A 151 -20.31 -0.45 -4.42
CA ASP A 151 -21.20 -0.31 -3.24
C ASP A 151 -20.65 -0.98 -1.97
N SER A 152 -19.66 -1.86 -2.10
CA SER A 152 -19.00 -2.47 -0.94
C SER A 152 -18.04 -1.52 -0.22
N LEU A 153 -17.73 -0.36 -0.80
CA LEU A 153 -16.87 0.67 -0.21
C LEU A 153 -17.68 1.93 0.10
N GLN A 154 -17.79 2.28 1.36
CA GLN A 154 -18.51 3.47 1.81
C GLN A 154 -17.56 4.57 2.28
N ASN A 155 -16.38 4.19 2.79
CA ASN A 155 -15.45 5.15 3.36
C ASN A 155 -14.00 4.84 2.97
N ILE A 156 -13.20 5.88 2.80
CA ILE A 156 -11.74 5.80 2.66
C ILE A 156 -11.13 6.74 3.67
N TYR A 157 -10.42 6.19 4.66
CA TYR A 157 -9.67 6.94 5.65
C TYR A 157 -8.17 6.91 5.30
N TYR A 158 -7.58 8.07 5.15
CA TYR A 158 -6.14 8.22 4.90
C TYR A 158 -5.42 8.42 6.22
N LYS A 159 -4.46 7.54 6.53
CA LYS A 159 -3.73 7.50 7.79
C LYS A 159 -2.23 7.43 7.53
N SER A 160 -1.62 8.56 7.20
CA SER A 160 -0.23 8.56 6.74
C SER A 160 0.67 9.59 7.43
N GLU A 161 0.16 10.39 8.34
CA GLU A 161 0.97 11.38 9.07
C GLU A 161 2.23 10.74 9.68
N ALA A 162 2.08 9.59 10.35
CA ALA A 162 3.18 8.88 11.00
C ALA A 162 4.01 7.97 10.06
N THR A 163 3.55 7.71 8.82
CA THR A 163 4.19 6.75 7.91
C THR A 163 4.96 7.39 6.76
N LEU A 164 4.68 8.65 6.48
CA LEU A 164 5.39 9.42 5.45
C LEU A 164 6.82 9.76 5.90
N PRO A 165 7.74 9.87 4.94
CA PRO A 165 9.09 10.34 5.24
C PRO A 165 9.04 11.74 5.85
N TYR A 166 9.39 11.90 7.12
CA TYR A 166 9.31 13.18 7.84
C TYR A 166 10.12 14.31 7.17
N LYS A 167 11.17 13.96 6.46
CA LYS A 167 12.02 14.92 5.73
C LYS A 167 11.34 15.58 4.54
N ALA A 168 10.28 14.98 4.02
CA ALA A 168 9.55 15.52 2.88
C ALA A 168 8.64 16.69 3.27
N ASN A 169 8.36 16.89 4.57
CA ASN A 169 7.56 17.99 5.12
C ASN A 169 6.25 18.25 4.36
N LEU A 170 5.52 17.18 4.08
CA LEU A 170 4.35 17.20 3.19
C LEU A 170 3.11 17.87 3.81
N GLY A 171 3.13 18.18 5.11
CA GLY A 171 2.00 18.79 5.81
C GLY A 171 0.72 17.97 5.75
N SER A 172 0.84 16.63 5.64
CA SER A 172 -0.32 15.77 5.51
C SER A 172 -0.99 15.55 6.87
N GLU A 173 -2.31 15.72 6.89
CA GLU A 173 -3.15 15.35 8.01
C GLU A 173 -3.90 14.05 7.69
N ASP A 174 -4.10 13.22 8.73
CA ASP A 174 -4.95 12.04 8.63
C ASP A 174 -6.42 12.46 8.50
N GLY A 175 -7.21 11.75 7.71
CA GLY A 175 -8.61 12.11 7.52
C GLY A 175 -9.33 11.30 6.43
N TYR A 176 -10.61 11.54 6.27
CA TYR A 176 -11.42 10.90 5.23
C TYR A 176 -11.17 11.52 3.85
N LEU A 177 -10.81 10.67 2.87
CA LEU A 177 -10.78 11.03 1.45
C LEU A 177 -12.14 10.83 0.78
N TYR A 178 -12.96 9.95 1.36
CA TYR A 178 -14.31 9.63 0.89
C TYR A 178 -15.18 9.15 2.05
N GLY A 179 -16.47 9.49 2.04
CA GLY A 179 -17.40 9.14 3.12
C GLY A 179 -17.15 9.93 4.40
N GLY A 180 -17.31 9.28 5.53
CA GLY A 180 -17.20 9.92 6.87
C GLY A 180 -17.21 8.90 7.99
N GLU A 181 -17.44 9.37 9.21
CA GLU A 181 -17.52 8.51 10.38
C GLU A 181 -18.69 7.52 10.27
N VAL A 182 -18.41 6.28 10.58
CA VAL A 182 -19.38 5.18 10.58
C VAL A 182 -19.03 4.21 11.70
N GLU A 183 -20.05 3.67 12.35
CA GLU A 183 -19.90 2.52 13.25
C GLU A 183 -20.04 1.24 12.42
N ASP A 184 -18.91 0.67 12.02
CA ASP A 184 -18.85 -0.58 11.28
C ASP A 184 -18.30 -1.70 12.17
N ILE A 185 -18.81 -2.91 11.97
CA ILE A 185 -18.32 -4.11 12.65
C ILE A 185 -17.40 -4.86 11.71
N ALA A 186 -16.15 -4.92 12.08
CA ALA A 186 -15.16 -5.74 11.39
C ALA A 186 -15.38 -7.22 11.71
N LEU A 187 -15.44 -8.07 10.68
CA LEU A 187 -15.58 -9.51 10.80
C LEU A 187 -14.29 -10.21 10.36
N GLU A 188 -13.80 -11.09 11.20
CA GLU A 188 -12.69 -11.98 10.89
C GLU A 188 -13.00 -13.39 11.35
N ASN A 189 -13.12 -14.34 10.42
CA ASN A 189 -13.48 -15.73 10.68
C ASN A 189 -14.79 -15.85 11.50
N GLY A 190 -15.77 -14.97 11.26
CA GLY A 190 -17.05 -14.92 11.98
C GLY A 190 -17.00 -14.19 13.33
N LEU A 191 -15.83 -13.83 13.83
CA LEU A 191 -15.69 -13.04 15.06
C LEU A 191 -15.84 -11.55 14.77
N LYS A 192 -16.49 -10.84 15.70
CA LYS A 192 -16.77 -9.40 15.58
C LYS A 192 -15.72 -8.59 16.33
N PHE A 193 -15.19 -7.55 15.67
CA PHE A 193 -14.24 -6.64 16.26
C PHE A 193 -14.67 -5.18 16.05
N CYS A 194 -14.52 -4.36 17.09
CA CYS A 194 -14.56 -2.90 16.97
C CYS A 194 -13.15 -2.43 16.64
N VAL A 195 -12.97 -1.81 15.48
CA VAL A 195 -11.67 -1.33 15.03
C VAL A 195 -11.64 0.18 15.06
N ASP A 196 -10.74 0.75 15.85
CA ASP A 196 -10.48 2.19 15.85
C ASP A 196 -9.30 2.49 14.91
N TRP A 197 -9.61 2.81 13.66
CA TRP A 197 -8.57 3.17 12.67
C TRP A 197 -8.03 4.59 12.86
N GLN A 198 -8.72 5.46 13.59
CA GLN A 198 -8.24 6.82 13.83
C GLN A 198 -7.13 6.83 14.90
N LYS A 199 -7.34 6.20 16.05
CA LYS A 199 -6.43 6.22 17.20
C LYS A 199 -5.60 4.95 17.35
N GLY A 200 -6.06 3.83 16.78
CA GLY A 200 -5.38 2.55 16.86
C GLY A 200 -4.02 2.54 16.17
N GLN A 201 -3.18 1.58 16.53
CA GLN A 201 -1.86 1.40 15.91
C GLN A 201 -1.99 0.94 14.46
N LYS A 202 -0.98 1.22 13.61
CA LYS A 202 -0.97 0.91 12.18
C LYS A 202 -2.25 1.45 11.52
N THR A 203 -3.00 0.59 10.85
CA THR A 203 -4.30 0.91 10.26
C THR A 203 -5.47 0.76 11.23
N GLY A 204 -5.22 0.42 12.51
CA GLY A 204 -6.22 0.24 13.57
C GLY A 204 -6.31 -1.20 14.10
N PHE A 205 -5.88 -2.20 13.31
CA PHE A 205 -5.93 -3.61 13.67
C PHE A 205 -4.77 -4.39 13.06
N PHE A 206 -4.37 -5.48 13.71
CA PHE A 206 -3.28 -6.34 13.24
C PHE A 206 -3.84 -7.46 12.35
N VAL A 207 -4.17 -7.14 11.10
CA VAL A 207 -4.74 -8.12 10.14
C VAL A 207 -3.80 -9.28 9.85
N ASP A 208 -2.49 -9.09 10.01
CA ASP A 208 -1.44 -10.10 9.88
C ASP A 208 -1.48 -11.18 10.98
N GLN A 209 -2.18 -10.94 12.10
CA GLN A 209 -2.30 -11.86 13.21
C GLN A 209 -3.54 -12.78 13.14
N ARG A 210 -4.25 -12.81 12.02
CA ARG A 210 -5.45 -13.63 11.81
C ARG A 210 -5.26 -15.09 12.22
N GLU A 211 -4.23 -15.74 11.69
CA GLU A 211 -3.96 -17.15 11.96
C GLU A 211 -3.62 -17.38 13.43
N ASN A 212 -2.88 -16.47 14.05
CA ASN A 212 -2.55 -16.55 15.47
C ASN A 212 -3.80 -16.40 16.34
N ARG A 213 -4.76 -15.53 15.97
CA ARG A 213 -6.05 -15.42 16.67
C ARG A 213 -6.88 -16.69 16.53
N SER A 214 -6.92 -17.29 15.34
CA SER A 214 -7.59 -18.55 15.09
C SER A 214 -6.97 -19.71 15.89
N LEU A 215 -5.65 -19.76 16.01
CA LEU A 215 -4.96 -20.72 16.88
C LEU A 215 -5.32 -20.52 18.36
N LEU A 216 -5.40 -19.26 18.80
CA LEU A 216 -5.78 -18.96 20.18
C LEU A 216 -7.19 -19.49 20.49
N GLU A 217 -8.17 -19.28 19.62
CA GLU A 217 -9.53 -19.83 19.77
C GLU A 217 -9.49 -21.34 19.99
N ARG A 218 -8.71 -22.04 19.16
CA ARG A 218 -8.56 -23.51 19.26
C ARG A 218 -7.95 -23.96 20.59
N TYR A 219 -6.94 -23.25 21.09
CA TYR A 219 -6.22 -23.66 22.30
C TYR A 219 -6.79 -23.09 23.60
N ALA A 220 -7.67 -22.07 23.52
CA ALA A 220 -8.27 -21.42 24.68
C ALA A 220 -9.54 -22.14 25.20
N LYS A 221 -10.08 -23.10 24.44
CA LYS A 221 -11.31 -23.80 24.81
C LYS A 221 -11.19 -24.44 26.20
N ASP A 222 -12.12 -24.11 27.09
CA ASP A 222 -12.21 -24.61 28.47
C ASP A 222 -10.93 -24.32 29.32
N ARG A 223 -10.23 -23.21 29.03
CA ARG A 223 -9.00 -22.80 29.71
C ARG A 223 -9.04 -21.33 30.12
N SER A 224 -8.28 -21.03 31.18
CA SER A 224 -7.96 -19.65 31.52
C SER A 224 -6.78 -19.20 30.64
N VAL A 225 -6.92 -18.05 30.00
CA VAL A 225 -5.90 -17.48 29.11
C VAL A 225 -5.42 -16.15 29.68
N LEU A 226 -4.10 -16.00 29.79
CA LEU A 226 -3.47 -14.74 30.18
C LEU A 226 -2.92 -14.06 28.91
N ASN A 227 -3.40 -12.87 28.61
CA ASN A 227 -2.85 -12.03 27.55
C ASN A 227 -1.80 -11.10 28.16
N LEU A 228 -0.55 -11.23 27.70
CA LEU A 228 0.60 -10.41 28.11
C LEU A 228 0.95 -9.38 27.03
N SER A 229 -0.03 -8.60 26.59
CA SER A 229 0.27 -7.47 25.73
C SER A 229 1.00 -6.39 26.52
N LEU A 230 2.24 -6.10 26.15
CA LEU A 230 3.07 -5.11 26.84
C LEU A 230 2.83 -3.65 26.40
N ILE A 231 1.92 -3.42 25.47
CA ILE A 231 1.71 -2.10 24.86
C ILE A 231 0.64 -1.29 25.62
N HIS A 232 -0.17 -1.94 26.43
CA HIS A 232 -1.32 -1.31 27.09
C HIS A 232 -1.43 -1.66 28.60
N ILE A 233 -0.30 -1.71 29.26
CA ILE A 233 -0.26 -1.77 30.73
C ILE A 233 0.05 -0.39 31.26
#